data_244a302cdb01ef92a0d1806c577b02fb
#
_entry.id   244a302cdb01ef92a0d1806c577b02fb
#
_cell.length_a   1.000
_cell.length_b   1.000
_cell.length_c   1.000
_cell.angle_alpha   90.00
_cell.angle_beta   90.00
_cell.angle_gamma   90.00
#
_symmetry.space_group_name_H-M   'P 1'
#
loop_
_entity.id
_entity.type
_entity.pdbx_description
1 polymer ?
#
loop_
_entity_poly.entity_id
_entity_poly.type
_entity_poly.pdbx_seq_one_letter_code
_entity_poly.pdbx_strand_id
1 'polypeptide(L)'
;MEPKSNQDKNNREEGQVIFMNEEKSLFGSMGVRYEEREGLFYPVIAEMEVQEPIHVGKYGHLWVNFMKENHPDRYCHLFRFGKLIAKATEINEEAYQLLDSMTEKYIKSHPPKDSSSTMEMWRLREEAKRIAEEIIFQDIVNQFH
;
A
#
# COMPACT_ATOMS: atom_id res chain seq x y z
N MET A 1 29.35 18.85 56.61
CA MET A 1 28.04 19.34 56.11
C MET A 1 27.90 18.92 54.65
N GLU A 2 27.26 17.82 54.39
CA GLU A 2 27.02 17.34 53.00
C GLU A 2 25.63 17.77 52.56
N PRO A 3 25.43 18.27 51.33
CA PRO A 3 24.11 18.37 50.74
C PRO A 3 23.81 17.11 49.94
N LYS A 4 22.73 16.47 50.32
CA LYS A 4 22.14 15.30 49.63
C LYS A 4 21.66 15.68 48.26
N SER A 5 22.16 14.99 47.25
CA SER A 5 21.66 15.02 45.90
C SER A 5 20.30 14.34 45.79
N ASN A 6 19.29 15.07 45.33
CA ASN A 6 18.02 14.54 44.92
C ASN A 6 18.20 13.80 43.58
N GLN A 7 18.08 12.50 43.62
CA GLN A 7 17.84 11.68 42.44
C GLN A 7 16.33 11.58 42.21
N ASP A 8 15.84 12.36 41.30
CA ASP A 8 14.50 12.18 40.75
C ASP A 8 14.46 10.85 39.96
N LYS A 9 13.85 9.88 40.62
CA LYS A 9 13.49 8.61 39.99
C LYS A 9 12.34 8.84 39.05
N ASN A 10 12.65 8.87 37.77
CA ASN A 10 11.69 8.78 36.68
C ASN A 10 11.18 7.34 36.64
N ASN A 11 10.17 7.06 37.44
CA ASN A 11 9.47 5.77 37.47
C ASN A 11 8.43 5.78 36.38
N ARG A 12 8.83 5.37 35.15
CA ARG A 12 7.87 4.94 34.15
C ARG A 12 7.29 3.63 34.64
N GLU A 13 6.04 3.66 35.09
CA GLU A 13 5.26 2.48 35.39
C GLU A 13 5.10 1.68 34.06
N GLU A 14 5.95 0.65 33.94
CA GLU A 14 5.75 -0.39 32.92
C GLU A 14 4.48 -1.14 33.32
N GLY A 15 3.42 -1.03 32.51
CA GLY A 15 2.16 -1.73 32.69
C GLY A 15 2.41 -3.23 32.80
N GLN A 16 1.99 -3.81 33.91
CA GLN A 16 2.15 -5.22 34.19
C GLN A 16 1.21 -6.02 33.27
N VAL A 17 1.77 -6.75 32.32
CA VAL A 17 0.99 -7.63 31.44
C VAL A 17 0.55 -8.85 32.25
N ILE A 18 -0.70 -8.84 32.70
CA ILE A 18 -1.28 -9.98 33.40
C ILE A 18 -1.87 -10.94 32.38
N PHE A 19 -1.28 -12.13 32.28
CA PHE A 19 -1.86 -13.23 31.54
C PHE A 19 -3.07 -13.76 32.31
N MET A 20 -4.27 -13.28 31.99
CA MET A 20 -5.50 -13.91 32.49
C MET A 20 -5.66 -15.27 31.78
N ASN A 21 -5.95 -16.30 32.58
CA ASN A 21 -6.16 -17.68 32.17
C ASN A 21 -6.93 -17.76 30.83
N GLU A 22 -6.23 -18.12 29.77
CA GLU A 22 -6.70 -18.09 28.37
C GLU A 22 -7.84 -19.06 28.09
N GLU A 23 -8.14 -19.99 29.02
CA GLU A 23 -9.05 -21.10 28.73
C GLU A 23 -10.55 -20.80 28.93
N LYS A 24 -10.96 -19.64 29.44
CA LYS A 24 -12.36 -19.36 29.78
C LYS A 24 -13.02 -18.18 29.08
N SER A 25 -12.30 -17.41 28.31
CA SER A 25 -12.86 -16.29 27.54
C SER A 25 -12.99 -16.64 26.07
N LEU A 26 -14.15 -16.34 25.48
CA LEU A 26 -14.39 -16.52 24.03
C LEU A 26 -13.33 -15.75 23.21
N PHE A 27 -12.89 -14.59 23.70
CA PHE A 27 -11.89 -13.75 23.05
C PHE A 27 -10.45 -14.25 23.28
N GLY A 28 -10.16 -14.92 24.42
CA GLY A 28 -8.89 -15.59 24.66
C GLY A 28 -8.67 -16.74 23.69
N SER A 29 -9.72 -17.47 23.35
CA SER A 29 -9.65 -18.54 22.31
C SER A 29 -9.40 -17.99 20.91
N MET A 30 -9.65 -16.70 20.66
CA MET A 30 -9.36 -15.98 19.41
C MET A 30 -7.98 -15.32 19.40
N GLY A 31 -7.16 -15.50 20.44
CA GLY A 31 -5.80 -14.97 20.53
C GLY A 31 -5.72 -13.47 20.85
N VAL A 32 -6.80 -12.87 21.39
CA VAL A 32 -6.80 -11.46 21.79
C VAL A 32 -6.14 -11.33 23.18
N ARG A 33 -5.06 -10.58 23.26
CA ARG A 33 -4.41 -10.21 24.54
C ARG A 33 -5.06 -8.96 25.13
N TYR A 34 -5.10 -8.86 26.47
CA TYR A 34 -5.63 -7.70 27.19
C TYR A 34 -4.54 -7.08 28.06
N GLU A 35 -4.52 -5.77 28.10
CA GLU A 35 -3.68 -4.98 29.02
C GLU A 35 -4.55 -4.31 30.07
N GLU A 36 -4.19 -4.45 31.36
CA GLU A 36 -4.87 -3.77 32.44
C GLU A 36 -4.32 -2.35 32.61
N ARG A 37 -5.21 -1.35 32.54
CA ARG A 37 -4.91 0.04 32.84
C ARG A 37 -5.99 0.58 33.78
N GLU A 38 -5.58 1.06 34.96
CA GLU A 38 -6.48 1.66 35.96
C GLU A 38 -7.68 0.75 36.36
N GLY A 39 -7.46 -0.58 36.43
CA GLY A 39 -8.50 -1.54 36.79
C GLY A 39 -9.47 -1.89 35.63
N LEU A 40 -9.20 -1.42 34.42
CA LEU A 40 -9.96 -1.75 33.21
C LEU A 40 -9.08 -2.56 32.25
N PHE A 41 -9.68 -3.56 31.59
CA PHE A 41 -9.00 -4.41 30.61
C PHE A 41 -9.24 -3.89 29.20
N TYR A 42 -8.16 -3.50 28.51
CA TYR A 42 -8.20 -3.06 27.11
C TYR A 42 -7.65 -4.15 26.22
N PRO A 43 -8.35 -4.52 25.15
CA PRO A 43 -7.82 -5.47 24.19
C PRO A 43 -6.59 -4.86 23.51
N VAL A 44 -5.47 -5.56 23.58
CA VAL A 44 -4.27 -5.23 22.78
C VAL A 44 -4.58 -5.68 21.35
N ILE A 45 -5.08 -4.76 20.55
CA ILE A 45 -5.12 -4.97 19.11
C ILE A 45 -3.65 -4.97 18.72
N ALA A 46 -3.11 -6.14 18.34
CA ALA A 46 -1.77 -6.20 17.81
C ALA A 46 -1.67 -5.10 16.76
N GLU A 47 -0.80 -4.12 16.99
CA GLU A 47 -0.43 -3.18 15.95
C GLU A 47 0.02 -4.07 14.82
N MET A 48 -0.80 -4.15 13.76
CA MET A 48 -0.33 -4.71 12.51
C MET A 48 0.98 -3.97 12.29
N GLU A 49 2.09 -4.71 12.25
CA GLU A 49 3.38 -4.13 11.89
C GLU A 49 3.06 -3.21 10.73
N VAL A 50 3.26 -1.91 10.95
CA VAL A 50 3.06 -0.91 9.90
C VAL A 50 4.13 -1.26 8.89
N GLN A 51 3.77 -2.19 8.00
CA GLN A 51 4.58 -2.47 6.82
C GLN A 51 4.80 -1.10 6.22
N GLU A 52 6.05 -0.77 5.96
CA GLU A 52 6.42 0.49 5.31
C GLU A 52 5.38 0.80 4.24
N PRO A 53 4.89 2.04 4.15
CA PRO A 53 3.78 2.36 3.27
C PRO A 53 4.14 1.88 1.86
N ILE A 54 3.54 0.78 1.45
CA ILE A 54 3.75 0.23 0.11
C ILE A 54 3.31 1.33 -0.84
N HIS A 55 4.26 1.87 -1.57
CA HIS A 55 4.01 3.00 -2.45
C HIS A 55 3.28 2.50 -3.70
N VAL A 56 1.97 2.54 -3.63
CA VAL A 56 1.13 2.25 -4.78
C VAL A 56 1.32 3.36 -5.81
N GLY A 57 1.80 3.03 -7.01
CA GLY A 57 2.02 4.02 -8.06
C GLY A 57 0.73 4.51 -8.73
N LYS A 58 0.89 5.38 -9.75
CA LYS A 58 -0.21 6.06 -10.46
C LYS A 58 -1.31 5.09 -10.93
N TYR A 59 -0.95 4.04 -11.63
CA TYR A 59 -1.91 3.10 -12.22
C TYR A 59 -2.61 2.25 -11.16
N GLY A 60 -1.91 1.85 -10.11
CA GLY A 60 -2.50 1.15 -8.99
C GLY A 60 -3.55 1.99 -8.25
N HIS A 61 -3.29 3.27 -8.03
CA HIS A 61 -4.29 4.18 -7.44
C HIS A 61 -5.53 4.36 -8.33
N LEU A 62 -5.34 4.49 -9.63
CA LEU A 62 -6.44 4.60 -10.58
C LEU A 62 -7.30 3.35 -10.59
N TRP A 63 -6.67 2.16 -10.57
CA TRP A 63 -7.39 0.90 -10.45
C TRP A 63 -8.16 0.76 -9.13
N VAL A 64 -7.58 1.18 -8.00
CA VAL A 64 -8.27 1.19 -6.69
C VAL A 64 -9.53 2.06 -6.75
N ASN A 65 -9.44 3.24 -7.37
CA ASN A 65 -10.59 4.13 -7.56
C ASN A 65 -11.66 3.50 -8.45
N PHE A 66 -11.24 2.91 -9.58
CA PHE A 66 -12.14 2.19 -10.46
C PHE A 66 -12.87 1.05 -9.74
N MET A 67 -12.16 0.23 -8.96
CA MET A 67 -12.76 -0.85 -8.18
C MET A 67 -13.74 -0.33 -7.12
N LYS A 68 -13.41 0.77 -6.46
CA LYS A 68 -14.28 1.39 -5.46
C LYS A 68 -15.59 1.89 -6.06
N GLU A 69 -15.55 2.46 -7.26
CA GLU A 69 -16.72 3.06 -7.94
C GLU A 69 -17.58 2.00 -8.65
N ASN A 70 -16.95 1.05 -9.32
CA ASN A 70 -17.65 0.10 -10.19
C ASN A 70 -17.88 -1.27 -9.55
N HIS A 71 -17.02 -1.68 -8.60
CA HIS A 71 -17.06 -2.99 -7.95
C HIS A 71 -16.88 -2.90 -6.43
N PRO A 72 -17.77 -2.18 -5.70
CA PRO A 72 -17.61 -1.91 -4.26
C PRO A 72 -17.54 -3.18 -3.42
N ASP A 73 -18.26 -4.23 -3.78
CA ASP A 73 -18.25 -5.51 -3.05
C ASP A 73 -16.87 -6.17 -3.11
N ARG A 74 -16.26 -6.19 -4.30
CA ARG A 74 -14.93 -6.74 -4.50
C ARG A 74 -13.87 -5.88 -3.81
N TYR A 75 -13.99 -4.57 -3.91
CA TYR A 75 -13.14 -3.62 -3.18
C TYR A 75 -13.17 -3.90 -1.67
N CYS A 76 -14.36 -3.97 -1.07
CA CYS A 76 -14.52 -4.28 0.36
C CYS A 76 -13.93 -5.64 0.74
N HIS A 77 -14.10 -6.64 -0.12
CA HIS A 77 -13.51 -7.96 0.09
C HIS A 77 -11.98 -7.89 0.12
N LEU A 78 -11.35 -7.30 -0.90
CA LEU A 78 -9.89 -7.17 -0.98
C LEU A 78 -9.33 -6.32 0.17
N PHE A 79 -10.02 -5.25 0.53
CA PHE A 79 -9.65 -4.38 1.66
C PHE A 79 -9.69 -5.15 2.99
N ARG A 80 -10.79 -5.88 3.26
CA ARG A 80 -10.98 -6.65 4.49
C ARG A 80 -9.94 -7.73 4.70
N PHE A 81 -9.46 -8.34 3.62
CA PHE A 81 -8.42 -9.36 3.66
C PHE A 81 -6.99 -8.82 3.51
N GLY A 82 -6.81 -7.49 3.50
CA GLY A 82 -5.50 -6.86 3.38
C GLY A 82 -4.80 -7.07 2.03
N LYS A 83 -5.53 -7.54 1.00
CA LYS A 83 -4.97 -7.87 -0.32
C LYS A 83 -5.05 -6.73 -1.33
N LEU A 84 -5.77 -5.65 -0.99
CA LEU A 84 -6.02 -4.54 -1.92
C LEU A 84 -4.72 -3.87 -2.37
N ILE A 85 -3.82 -3.56 -1.43
CA ILE A 85 -2.55 -2.87 -1.73
C ILE A 85 -1.62 -3.76 -2.55
N ALA A 86 -1.48 -5.03 -2.17
CA ALA A 86 -0.65 -5.97 -2.91
C ALA A 86 -1.13 -6.11 -4.37
N LYS A 87 -2.45 -6.21 -4.58
CA LYS A 87 -3.02 -6.29 -5.92
C LYS A 87 -2.85 -4.99 -6.71
N ALA A 88 -3.02 -3.84 -6.05
CA ALA A 88 -2.81 -2.53 -6.69
C ALA A 88 -1.34 -2.33 -7.12
N THR A 89 -0.38 -2.82 -6.34
CA THR A 89 1.05 -2.79 -6.71
C THR A 89 1.34 -3.69 -7.89
N GLU A 90 0.80 -4.91 -7.92
CA GLU A 90 0.93 -5.84 -9.05
C GLU A 90 0.42 -5.20 -10.36
N ILE A 91 -0.78 -4.61 -10.32
CA ILE A 91 -1.39 -3.93 -11.47
C ILE A 91 -0.55 -2.71 -11.90
N ASN A 92 -0.01 -1.97 -10.96
CA ASN A 92 0.87 -0.86 -11.27
C ASN A 92 2.14 -1.30 -12.01
N GLU A 93 2.77 -2.39 -11.56
CA GLU A 93 3.95 -2.95 -12.20
C GLU A 93 3.64 -3.46 -13.62
N GLU A 94 2.54 -4.19 -13.78
CA GLU A 94 2.07 -4.68 -15.09
C GLU A 94 1.82 -3.53 -16.06
N ALA A 95 1.18 -2.45 -15.59
CA ALA A 95 0.92 -1.26 -16.39
C ALA A 95 2.22 -0.57 -16.84
N TYR A 96 3.23 -0.47 -15.98
CA TYR A 96 4.52 0.11 -16.37
C TYR A 96 5.28 -0.77 -17.35
N GLN A 97 5.28 -2.09 -17.17
CA GLN A 97 5.91 -3.03 -18.12
C GLN A 97 5.26 -2.94 -19.51
N LEU A 98 3.94 -2.83 -19.55
CA LEU A 98 3.22 -2.65 -20.81
C LEU A 98 3.54 -1.29 -21.44
N LEU A 99 3.58 -0.20 -20.65
CA LEU A 99 3.94 1.15 -21.09
C LEU A 99 5.31 1.15 -21.78
N ASP A 100 6.32 0.58 -21.14
CA ASP A 100 7.69 0.53 -21.68
C ASP A 100 7.75 -0.28 -22.97
N SER A 101 7.15 -1.48 -22.96
CA SER A 101 7.10 -2.36 -24.13
C SER A 101 6.44 -1.71 -25.34
N MET A 102 5.30 -1.04 -25.12
CA MET A 102 4.55 -0.37 -26.20
C MET A 102 5.29 0.87 -26.71
N THR A 103 5.87 1.67 -25.80
CA THR A 103 6.65 2.84 -26.16
C THR A 103 7.86 2.46 -27.01
N GLU A 104 8.59 1.42 -26.63
CA GLU A 104 9.71 0.91 -27.42
C GLU A 104 9.28 0.39 -28.82
N LYS A 105 8.19 -0.37 -28.88
CA LYS A 105 7.65 -0.88 -30.15
C LYS A 105 7.25 0.27 -31.07
N TYR A 106 6.59 1.29 -30.51
CA TYR A 106 6.17 2.47 -31.28
C TYR A 106 7.37 3.23 -31.86
N ILE A 107 8.39 3.51 -31.05
CA ILE A 107 9.61 4.20 -31.49
C ILE A 107 10.35 3.39 -32.58
N LYS A 108 10.42 2.05 -32.43
CA LYS A 108 11.02 1.18 -33.44
C LYS A 108 10.28 1.19 -34.78
N SER A 109 8.95 1.28 -34.75
CA SER A 109 8.11 1.33 -35.96
C SER A 109 8.04 2.71 -36.61
N HIS A 110 8.31 3.77 -35.84
CA HIS A 110 8.26 5.16 -36.31
C HIS A 110 9.60 5.85 -36.05
N PRO A 111 10.67 5.51 -36.79
CA PRO A 111 11.97 6.15 -36.60
C PRO A 111 11.88 7.66 -36.89
N PRO A 112 12.54 8.51 -36.10
CA PRO A 112 12.55 9.94 -36.33
C PRO A 112 13.21 10.27 -37.67
N LYS A 113 12.73 11.29 -38.34
CA LYS A 113 13.33 11.75 -39.62
C LYS A 113 14.73 12.32 -39.41
N ASP A 114 14.93 13.00 -38.30
CA ASP A 114 16.23 13.51 -37.87
C ASP A 114 16.56 12.97 -36.48
N SER A 115 17.45 11.97 -36.43
CA SER A 115 17.89 11.35 -35.18
C SER A 115 18.73 12.26 -34.29
N SER A 116 19.24 13.37 -34.84
CA SER A 116 19.99 14.37 -34.07
C SER A 116 19.09 15.39 -33.37
N SER A 117 17.81 15.49 -33.78
CA SER A 117 16.85 16.41 -33.20
C SER A 117 16.24 15.86 -31.89
N THR A 118 16.68 16.41 -30.78
CA THR A 118 16.13 16.10 -29.43
C THR A 118 14.61 16.38 -29.36
N MET A 119 14.15 17.44 -30.02
CA MET A 119 12.76 17.84 -30.01
C MET A 119 11.87 16.83 -30.76
N GLU A 120 12.32 16.27 -31.87
CA GLU A 120 11.59 15.26 -32.63
C GLU A 120 11.50 13.96 -31.81
N MET A 121 12.61 13.53 -31.21
CA MET A 121 12.62 12.38 -30.31
C MET A 121 11.70 12.55 -29.11
N TRP A 122 11.66 13.74 -28.54
CA TRP A 122 10.74 14.04 -27.42
C TRP A 122 9.28 13.92 -27.85
N ARG A 123 8.89 14.52 -28.96
CA ARG A 123 7.53 14.45 -29.51
C ARG A 123 7.11 13.00 -29.77
N LEU A 124 7.99 12.23 -30.36
CA LEU A 124 7.74 10.81 -30.67
C LEU A 124 7.49 9.99 -29.42
N ARG A 125 8.27 10.23 -28.34
CA ARG A 125 8.08 9.56 -27.06
C ARG A 125 6.78 9.95 -26.37
N GLU A 126 6.43 11.23 -26.40
CA GLU A 126 5.17 11.69 -25.82
C GLU A 126 3.95 11.12 -26.58
N GLU A 127 4.03 11.05 -27.90
CA GLU A 127 2.97 10.41 -28.70
C GLU A 127 2.86 8.92 -28.40
N ALA A 128 3.97 8.20 -28.37
CA ALA A 128 4.01 6.80 -28.01
C ALA A 128 3.42 6.53 -26.63
N LYS A 129 3.79 7.36 -25.65
CA LYS A 129 3.29 7.28 -24.29
C LYS A 129 1.78 7.50 -24.23
N ARG A 130 1.26 8.52 -24.91
CA ARG A 130 -0.18 8.81 -24.94
C ARG A 130 -0.99 7.65 -25.50
N ILE A 131 -0.53 7.01 -26.59
CA ILE A 131 -1.18 5.84 -27.18
C ILE A 131 -1.12 4.65 -26.22
N ALA A 132 0.05 4.41 -25.60
CA ALA A 132 0.22 3.32 -24.66
C ALA A 132 -0.65 3.50 -23.41
N GLU A 133 -0.76 4.71 -22.86
CA GLU A 133 -1.61 5.01 -21.71
C GLU A 133 -3.10 4.74 -22.02
N GLU A 134 -3.58 5.07 -23.20
CA GLU A 134 -4.97 4.80 -23.59
C GLU A 134 -5.28 3.29 -23.54
N ILE A 135 -4.37 2.47 -24.04
CA ILE A 135 -4.50 1.01 -24.02
C ILE A 135 -4.41 0.47 -22.59
N ILE A 136 -3.46 0.99 -21.77
CA ILE A 136 -3.33 0.60 -20.36
C ILE A 136 -4.60 0.88 -19.59
N PHE A 137 -5.24 2.03 -19.82
CA PHE A 137 -6.50 2.34 -19.15
C PHE A 137 -7.62 1.36 -19.54
N GLN A 138 -7.69 0.95 -20.80
CA GLN A 138 -8.71 0.02 -21.26
C GLN A 138 -8.44 -1.42 -20.82
N ASP A 139 -7.21 -1.89 -20.94
CA ASP A 139 -6.86 -3.30 -20.82
C ASP A 139 -6.41 -3.71 -19.40
N ILE A 140 -5.93 -2.76 -18.61
CA ILE A 140 -5.41 -3.05 -17.25
C ILE A 140 -6.19 -2.31 -16.18
N VAL A 141 -6.23 -0.98 -16.23
CA VAL A 141 -6.77 -0.16 -15.13
C VAL A 141 -8.28 -0.34 -14.97
N ASN A 142 -9.02 -0.34 -16.06
CA ASN A 142 -10.49 -0.47 -16.07
C ASN A 142 -10.95 -1.92 -16.20
N GLN A 143 -10.14 -2.87 -15.77
CA GLN A 143 -10.48 -4.29 -15.77
C GLN A 143 -10.78 -4.80 -14.35
N PHE A 144 -11.65 -5.78 -14.29
CA PHE A 144 -11.95 -6.51 -13.07
C PHE A 144 -10.86 -7.58 -12.84
N HIS A 145 -10.03 -7.36 -11.82
CA HIS A 145 -8.96 -8.28 -11.41
C HIS A 145 -9.27 -9.04 -10.12
#